data_ce541d6aa2b8507ae63e9d8ca2cb5243
#
_entry.id   ce541d6aa2b8507ae63e9d8ca2cb5243
#
_cell.length_a   1.000
_cell.length_b   1.000
_cell.length_c   1.000
_cell.angle_alpha   90.00
_cell.angle_beta   90.00
_cell.angle_gamma   90.00
#
_symmetry.space_group_name_H-M   'P 1'
#
loop_
_entity.id
_entity.type
_entity.pdbx_description
1 polymer ?
#
loop_
_entity_poly.entity_id
_entity_poly.type
_entity_poly.pdbx_seq_one_letter_code
_entity_poly.pdbx_strand_id
1 'polypeptide(L)'
;MSQRMMIYSDGGARGNPGPAAIAFIALNDKGETVKADSRFIGVHTNNQAEYEALLMALKFASDQKILEIVCHLDSELVAKQLNGQYAVKNNELWQLWRKVQQLKVCFKKISFVNVPRSNPQIERADELVNKTLDQQARKPIA
;
A
#
# COMPACT_ATOMS: atom_id res chain seq x y z
N MET A 1 24.15 -6.87 -7.79
CA MET A 1 22.94 -7.15 -7.00
C MET A 1 21.85 -6.18 -7.38
N SER A 2 20.64 -6.68 -7.51
CA SER A 2 19.50 -5.81 -7.74
C SER A 2 19.25 -4.94 -6.51
N GLN A 3 19.11 -3.63 -6.74
CA GLN A 3 18.78 -2.65 -5.72
C GLN A 3 17.40 -2.05 -5.96
N ARG A 4 16.63 -2.68 -6.84
CA ARG A 4 15.33 -2.20 -7.28
C ARG A 4 14.22 -3.16 -6.87
N MET A 5 13.10 -2.59 -6.44
CA MET A 5 11.92 -3.37 -6.05
C MET A 5 10.66 -2.74 -6.64
N MET A 6 9.75 -3.58 -7.10
CA MET A 6 8.41 -3.16 -7.52
C MET A 6 7.43 -3.55 -6.43
N ILE A 7 6.68 -2.56 -5.95
CA ILE A 7 5.64 -2.75 -4.93
C ILE A 7 4.27 -2.57 -5.58
N TYR A 8 3.35 -3.44 -5.21
CA TYR A 8 1.93 -3.35 -5.57
C TYR A 8 1.16 -3.38 -4.27
N SER A 9 0.54 -2.27 -3.90
CA SER A 9 -0.15 -2.15 -2.62
C SER A 9 -1.65 -1.90 -2.82
N ASP A 10 -2.46 -2.40 -1.88
CA ASP A 10 -3.90 -2.25 -1.89
C ASP A 10 -4.42 -2.17 -0.46
N GLY A 11 -5.43 -1.36 -0.25
CA GLY A 11 -6.09 -1.25 1.04
C GLY A 11 -7.58 -1.03 0.81
N GLY A 12 -8.40 -1.57 1.70
CA GLY A 12 -9.83 -1.44 1.57
C GLY A 12 -10.56 -1.59 2.90
N ALA A 13 -11.75 -1.00 2.95
CA ALA A 13 -12.63 -1.06 4.10
C ALA A 13 -13.99 -1.60 3.68
N ARG A 14 -14.60 -2.41 4.53
CA ARG A 14 -16.00 -2.87 4.37
C ARG A 14 -16.89 -1.90 5.11
N GLY A 15 -17.41 -0.91 4.39
CA GLY A 15 -17.97 0.32 4.92
C GLY A 15 -16.92 1.41 4.88
N ASN A 16 -17.31 2.67 4.70
CA ASN A 16 -16.37 3.76 4.53
C ASN A 16 -16.71 4.93 5.46
N PRO A 17 -16.23 4.92 6.74
CA PRO A 17 -15.28 3.97 7.31
C PRO A 17 -15.89 2.65 7.71
N GLY A 18 -15.02 1.65 7.90
CA GLY A 18 -15.41 0.33 8.37
C GLY A 18 -14.18 -0.53 8.64
N PRO A 19 -14.38 -1.81 8.98
CA PRO A 19 -13.25 -2.75 9.14
C PRO A 19 -12.39 -2.74 7.88
N ALA A 20 -11.08 -2.52 8.05
CA ALA A 20 -10.16 -2.32 6.95
C ALA A 20 -8.95 -3.24 7.03
N ALA A 21 -8.41 -3.59 5.88
CA ALA A 21 -7.18 -4.37 5.77
C ALA A 21 -6.31 -3.81 4.67
N ILE A 22 -5.03 -4.13 4.75
CA ILE A 22 -4.00 -3.67 3.84
C ILE A 22 -3.16 -4.84 3.37
N ALA A 23 -2.60 -4.74 2.17
CA ALA A 23 -1.74 -5.78 1.62
C ALA A 23 -0.75 -5.19 0.63
N PHE A 24 0.37 -5.88 0.44
CA PHE A 24 1.28 -5.56 -0.64
C PHE A 24 1.95 -6.81 -1.19
N ILE A 25 2.36 -6.70 -2.44
CA ILE A 25 3.18 -7.68 -3.14
C ILE A 25 4.46 -6.97 -3.54
N ALA A 26 5.61 -7.54 -3.19
CA ALA A 26 6.91 -7.00 -3.57
C ALA A 26 7.61 -7.94 -4.53
N LEU A 27 8.05 -7.41 -5.67
CA LEU A 27 8.79 -8.16 -6.68
C LEU A 27 10.21 -7.61 -6.82
N ASN A 28 11.17 -8.49 -7.12
CA ASN A 28 12.53 -8.06 -7.47
C ASN A 28 12.61 -7.74 -8.98
N ASP A 29 13.79 -7.38 -9.47
CA ASP A 29 14.01 -7.05 -10.89
C ASP A 29 13.70 -8.18 -11.85
N LYS A 30 13.72 -9.41 -11.36
CA LYS A 30 13.42 -10.59 -12.18
C LYS A 30 11.93 -10.91 -12.20
N GLY A 31 11.11 -10.10 -11.52
CA GLY A 31 9.68 -10.34 -11.43
C GLY A 31 9.30 -11.42 -10.43
N GLU A 32 10.24 -11.84 -9.60
CA GLU A 32 9.98 -12.84 -8.57
C GLU A 32 9.40 -12.18 -7.33
N THR A 33 8.39 -12.83 -6.72
CA THR A 33 7.79 -12.34 -5.48
C THR A 33 8.79 -12.56 -4.33
N VAL A 34 9.21 -11.47 -3.70
CA VAL A 34 10.10 -11.53 -2.53
C VAL A 34 9.35 -11.35 -1.22
N LYS A 35 8.14 -10.79 -1.28
CA LYS A 35 7.27 -10.65 -0.12
C LYS A 35 5.82 -10.47 -0.56
N ALA A 36 4.91 -11.10 0.16
CA ALA A 36 3.48 -10.86 0.07
C ALA A 36 2.96 -10.85 1.51
N ASP A 37 2.32 -9.78 1.92
CA ASP A 37 1.89 -9.62 3.30
C ASP A 37 0.56 -8.88 3.38
N SER A 38 -0.19 -9.13 4.44
CA SER A 38 -1.46 -8.46 4.69
C SER A 38 -1.68 -8.28 6.19
N ARG A 39 -2.51 -7.28 6.52
CA ARG A 39 -2.77 -6.95 7.93
C ARG A 39 -4.16 -6.34 8.08
N PHE A 40 -4.87 -6.74 9.14
CA PHE A 40 -6.07 -6.05 9.58
C PHE A 40 -5.67 -4.80 10.37
N ILE A 41 -6.28 -3.65 10.08
CA ILE A 41 -5.90 -2.37 10.69
C ILE A 41 -7.02 -1.71 11.50
N GLY A 42 -8.13 -2.42 11.74
CA GLY A 42 -9.27 -1.83 12.47
C GLY A 42 -10.14 -0.97 11.57
N VAL A 43 -10.82 0.00 12.15
CA VAL A 43 -11.78 0.86 11.41
C VAL A 43 -11.05 2.04 10.77
N HIS A 44 -11.13 2.11 9.44
CA HIS A 44 -10.51 3.16 8.63
C HIS A 44 -11.36 3.42 7.40
N THR A 45 -11.10 4.53 6.72
CA THR A 45 -11.67 4.79 5.40
C THR A 45 -10.86 4.05 4.33
N ASN A 46 -11.42 3.92 3.13
CA ASN A 46 -10.70 3.32 1.99
C ASN A 46 -9.40 4.07 1.71
N ASN A 47 -9.43 5.41 1.69
CA ASN A 47 -8.24 6.21 1.39
C ASN A 47 -7.17 6.07 2.48
N GLN A 48 -7.56 5.99 3.75
CA GLN A 48 -6.62 5.72 4.83
C GLN A 48 -5.96 4.35 4.65
N ALA A 49 -6.74 3.34 4.31
CA ALA A 49 -6.24 1.99 4.09
C ALA A 49 -5.24 1.95 2.92
N GLU A 50 -5.51 2.68 1.83
CA GLU A 50 -4.59 2.77 0.70
C GLU A 50 -3.22 3.35 1.13
N TYR A 51 -3.22 4.44 1.90
CA TYR A 51 -1.98 5.01 2.43
C TYR A 51 -1.26 4.05 3.38
N GLU A 52 -2.00 3.40 4.26
CA GLU A 52 -1.42 2.47 5.25
C GLU A 52 -0.77 1.27 4.55
N ALA A 53 -1.38 0.76 3.47
CA ALA A 53 -0.81 -0.33 2.69
C ALA A 53 0.53 0.08 2.07
N LEU A 54 0.59 1.28 1.50
CA LEU A 54 1.82 1.81 0.94
C LEU A 54 2.90 1.97 2.02
N LEU A 55 2.53 2.51 3.19
CA LEU A 55 3.47 2.68 4.30
C LEU A 55 4.05 1.35 4.77
N MET A 56 3.22 0.32 4.87
CA MET A 56 3.69 -1.02 5.24
C MET A 56 4.72 -1.55 4.22
N ALA A 57 4.45 -1.36 2.93
CA ALA A 57 5.34 -1.79 1.86
C ALA A 57 6.66 -1.00 1.88
N LEU A 58 6.60 0.32 2.10
CA LEU A 58 7.80 1.16 2.15
C LEU A 58 8.68 0.82 3.35
N LYS A 59 8.09 0.51 4.50
CA LYS A 59 8.86 0.07 5.67
C LYS A 59 9.59 -1.25 5.39
N PHE A 60 8.92 -2.19 4.74
CA PHE A 60 9.55 -3.44 4.34
C PHE A 60 10.74 -3.17 3.40
N ALA A 61 10.54 -2.37 2.36
CA ALA A 61 11.60 -2.06 1.39
C ALA A 61 12.77 -1.33 2.05
N SER A 62 12.50 -0.41 2.96
CA SER A 62 13.53 0.31 3.71
C SER A 62 14.36 -0.66 4.57
N ASP A 63 13.71 -1.61 5.23
CA ASP A 63 14.40 -2.62 6.04
C ASP A 63 15.27 -3.52 5.19
N GLN A 64 14.90 -3.74 3.92
CA GLN A 64 15.69 -4.53 2.96
C GLN A 64 16.81 -3.70 2.31
N LYS A 65 16.94 -2.43 2.67
CA LYS A 65 17.96 -1.50 2.14
C LYS A 65 17.89 -1.36 0.62
N ILE A 66 16.67 -1.37 0.08
CA ILE A 66 16.43 -1.16 -1.35
C ILE A 66 16.74 0.31 -1.70
N LEU A 67 17.43 0.53 -2.82
CA LEU A 67 17.78 1.88 -3.28
C LEU A 67 16.73 2.50 -4.18
N GLU A 68 16.15 1.70 -5.07
CA GLU A 68 15.12 2.17 -6.01
C GLU A 68 13.83 1.40 -5.80
N ILE A 69 12.72 2.13 -5.74
CA ILE A 69 11.42 1.52 -5.55
C ILE A 69 10.39 2.15 -6.50
N VAL A 70 9.60 1.29 -7.14
CA VAL A 70 8.47 1.71 -7.95
C VAL A 70 7.21 1.22 -7.26
N CYS A 71 6.37 2.13 -6.83
CA CYS A 71 5.13 1.83 -6.10
C CYS A 71 3.95 1.89 -7.06
N HIS A 72 3.21 0.79 -7.18
CA HIS A 72 2.03 0.69 -8.03
C HIS A 72 0.78 0.63 -7.15
N LEU A 73 -0.21 1.45 -7.46
CA LEU A 73 -1.47 1.48 -6.72
C LEU A 73 -2.62 1.80 -7.67
N ASP A 74 -3.81 1.32 -7.36
CA ASP A 74 -4.98 1.54 -8.21
C ASP A 74 -5.82 2.75 -7.81
N SER A 75 -5.53 3.38 -6.66
CA SER A 75 -6.20 4.60 -6.26
C SER A 75 -5.64 5.79 -7.02
N GLU A 76 -6.43 6.33 -7.95
CA GLU A 76 -6.05 7.52 -8.72
C GLU A 76 -5.83 8.72 -7.79
N LEU A 77 -6.72 8.90 -6.80
CA LEU A 77 -6.61 10.01 -5.85
C LEU A 77 -5.27 9.96 -5.10
N VAL A 78 -4.97 8.82 -4.49
CA VAL A 78 -3.73 8.66 -3.70
C VAL A 78 -2.51 8.83 -4.59
N ALA A 79 -2.49 8.22 -5.79
CA ALA A 79 -1.38 8.37 -6.72
C ALA A 79 -1.15 9.83 -7.10
N LYS A 80 -2.21 10.58 -7.39
CA LYS A 80 -2.11 11.99 -7.75
C LYS A 80 -1.66 12.86 -6.57
N GLN A 81 -2.11 12.54 -5.36
CA GLN A 81 -1.62 13.22 -4.16
C GLN A 81 -0.11 12.98 -3.96
N LEU A 82 0.33 11.75 -4.13
CA LEU A 82 1.75 11.38 -3.98
C LEU A 82 2.63 12.01 -5.05
N ASN A 83 2.11 12.17 -6.26
CA ASN A 83 2.82 12.80 -7.38
C ASN A 83 2.72 14.33 -7.40
N GLY A 84 2.09 14.92 -6.39
CA GLY A 84 1.98 16.38 -6.27
C GLY A 84 0.95 17.01 -7.20
N GLN A 85 0.10 16.22 -7.85
CA GLN A 85 -0.91 16.72 -8.77
C GLN A 85 -2.19 17.19 -8.05
N TYR A 86 -2.50 16.58 -6.90
CA TYR A 86 -3.63 16.95 -6.06
C TYR A 86 -3.15 17.31 -4.66
N ALA A 87 -3.71 18.37 -4.10
CA ALA A 87 -3.45 18.75 -2.71
C ALA A 87 -4.11 17.74 -1.76
N VAL A 88 -3.48 17.53 -0.60
CA VAL A 88 -4.03 16.69 0.46
C VAL A 88 -4.70 17.63 1.47
N LYS A 89 -6.02 17.78 1.38
CA LYS A 89 -6.79 18.70 2.21
C LYS A 89 -7.33 18.05 3.49
N ASN A 90 -7.58 16.74 3.45
CA ASN A 90 -8.04 15.99 4.61
C ASN A 90 -6.90 15.85 5.60
N ASN A 91 -7.13 16.22 6.86
CA ASN A 91 -6.08 16.22 7.88
C ASN A 91 -5.53 14.83 8.18
N GLU A 92 -6.38 13.81 8.23
CA GLU A 92 -5.95 12.43 8.49
C GLU A 92 -5.11 11.88 7.36
N LEU A 93 -5.51 12.14 6.11
CA LEU A 93 -4.72 11.74 4.93
C LEU A 93 -3.42 12.53 4.85
N TRP A 94 -3.43 13.80 5.26
CA TRP A 94 -2.22 14.61 5.28
C TRP A 94 -1.17 14.02 6.24
N GLN A 95 -1.61 13.52 7.40
CA GLN A 95 -0.70 12.87 8.34
C GLN A 95 -0.04 11.61 7.72
N LEU A 96 -0.82 10.82 6.98
CA LEU A 96 -0.32 9.63 6.30
C LEU A 96 0.59 10.01 5.13
N TRP A 97 0.19 11.00 4.34
CA TRP A 97 1.00 11.53 3.25
C TRP A 97 2.36 12.02 3.78
N ARG A 98 2.36 12.71 4.90
CA ARG A 98 3.58 13.20 5.54
C ARG A 98 4.52 12.04 5.91
N LYS A 99 3.97 10.94 6.43
CA LYS A 99 4.76 9.75 6.75
C LYS A 99 5.42 9.16 5.49
N VAL A 100 4.71 9.15 4.36
CA VAL A 100 5.30 8.72 3.09
C VAL A 100 6.46 9.64 2.71
N GLN A 101 6.29 10.96 2.83
CA GLN A 101 7.36 11.90 2.52
C GLN A 101 8.60 11.67 3.40
N GLN A 102 8.40 11.34 4.66
CA GLN A 102 9.50 11.02 5.57
C GLN A 102 10.23 9.73 5.15
N LEU A 103 9.51 8.71 4.72
CA LEU A 103 10.10 7.45 4.26
C LEU A 103 10.80 7.57 2.91
N LYS A 104 10.40 8.53 2.08
CA LYS A 104 11.03 8.73 0.76
C LYS A 104 12.54 8.96 0.85
N VAL A 105 13.01 9.58 1.93
CA VAL A 105 14.43 9.86 2.09
C VAL A 105 15.26 8.58 2.26
N CYS A 106 14.63 7.45 2.58
CA CYS A 106 15.31 6.15 2.70
C CYS A 106 15.71 5.58 1.34
N PHE A 107 15.18 6.12 0.24
CA PHE A 107 15.42 5.59 -1.11
C PHE A 107 16.14 6.62 -1.95
N LYS A 108 17.05 6.15 -2.80
CA LYS A 108 17.73 6.98 -3.78
C LYS A 108 16.73 7.44 -4.85
N LYS A 109 15.80 6.57 -5.21
CA LYS A 109 14.78 6.85 -6.21
C LYS A 109 13.47 6.17 -5.83
N ILE A 110 12.39 6.92 -5.87
CA ILE A 110 11.05 6.40 -5.63
C ILE A 110 10.08 7.02 -6.63
N SER A 111 9.17 6.21 -7.16
CA SER A 111 8.12 6.67 -8.05
C SER A 111 6.80 6.01 -7.69
N PHE A 112 5.70 6.70 -7.99
CA PHE A 112 4.34 6.25 -7.73
C PHE A 112 3.59 6.17 -9.06
N VAL A 113 3.09 4.99 -9.39
CA VAL A 113 2.45 4.71 -10.67
C VAL A 113 1.01 4.26 -10.41
N ASN A 114 0.05 4.94 -11.02
CA ASN A 114 -1.33 4.50 -10.98
C ASN A 114 -1.53 3.40 -12.03
N VAL A 115 -2.04 2.27 -11.61
CA VAL A 115 -2.31 1.13 -12.48
C VAL A 115 -3.79 0.75 -12.35
N PRO A 116 -4.37 0.07 -13.36
CA PRO A 116 -5.76 -0.35 -13.26
C PRO A 116 -5.94 -1.46 -12.23
N ARG A 117 -7.15 -1.55 -11.69
CA ARG A 117 -7.52 -2.59 -10.70
C ARG A 117 -7.32 -4.01 -11.27
N SER A 118 -7.40 -4.16 -12.59
CA SER A 118 -7.18 -5.44 -13.28
C SER A 118 -5.72 -5.85 -13.37
N ASN A 119 -4.78 -5.02 -12.92
CA ASN A 119 -3.37 -5.41 -12.86
C ASN A 119 -3.23 -6.69 -12.03
N PRO A 120 -2.57 -7.74 -12.53
CA PRO A 120 -2.50 -9.04 -11.84
C PRO A 120 -1.93 -8.97 -10.44
N GLN A 121 -0.96 -8.12 -10.18
CA GLN A 121 -0.36 -8.01 -8.85
C GLN A 121 -1.27 -7.22 -7.90
N ILE A 122 -1.99 -6.24 -8.41
CA ILE A 122 -3.01 -5.53 -7.62
C ILE A 122 -4.15 -6.50 -7.26
N GLU A 123 -4.55 -7.37 -8.17
CA GLU A 123 -5.56 -8.40 -7.88
C GLU A 123 -5.11 -9.34 -6.77
N ARG A 124 -3.83 -9.72 -6.76
CA ARG A 124 -3.26 -10.54 -5.68
C ARG A 124 -3.33 -9.81 -4.34
N ALA A 125 -2.97 -8.53 -4.33
CA ALA A 125 -3.04 -7.71 -3.11
C ALA A 125 -4.49 -7.58 -2.63
N ASP A 126 -5.43 -7.35 -3.55
CA ASP A 126 -6.87 -7.26 -3.25
C ASP A 126 -7.40 -8.56 -2.65
N GLU A 127 -6.99 -9.70 -3.20
CA GLU A 127 -7.36 -11.02 -2.64
C GLU A 127 -6.89 -11.17 -1.20
N LEU A 128 -5.67 -10.71 -0.90
CA LEU A 128 -5.13 -10.75 0.46
C LEU A 128 -5.92 -9.83 1.41
N VAL A 129 -6.31 -8.64 0.95
CA VAL A 129 -7.17 -7.73 1.72
C VAL A 129 -8.49 -8.42 2.06
N ASN A 130 -9.16 -9.00 1.06
CA ASN A 130 -10.44 -9.64 1.26
C ASN A 130 -10.34 -10.87 2.16
N LYS A 131 -9.30 -11.68 1.98
CA LYS A 131 -9.05 -12.84 2.84
C LYS A 131 -8.85 -12.43 4.29
N THR A 132 -8.08 -11.38 4.52
CA THR A 132 -7.83 -10.85 5.88
C THR A 132 -9.12 -10.35 6.50
N LEU A 133 -9.95 -9.62 5.75
CA LEU A 133 -11.25 -9.15 6.23
C LEU A 133 -12.20 -10.30 6.52
N ASP A 134 -12.23 -11.34 5.67
CA ASP A 134 -13.06 -12.52 5.88
C ASP A 134 -12.65 -13.26 7.16
N GLN A 135 -11.36 -13.44 7.37
CA GLN A 135 -10.83 -14.08 8.57
C GLN A 135 -11.17 -13.29 9.83
N GLN A 136 -11.09 -11.97 9.76
CA GLN A 136 -11.43 -11.10 10.88
C GLN A 136 -12.92 -11.17 11.20
N ALA A 137 -13.79 -11.23 10.19
CA ALA A 137 -15.23 -11.31 10.36
C ALA A 137 -15.67 -12.63 11.01
N ARG A 138 -14.87 -13.69 10.89
CA ARG A 138 -15.16 -15.02 11.45
C ARG A 138 -14.67 -15.21 12.88
N LYS A 139 -13.89 -14.23 13.41
CA LYS A 139 -13.41 -14.37 14.79
C LYS A 139 -14.55 -14.24 15.76
N PRO A 140 -14.62 -15.14 16.78
CA PRO A 140 -15.66 -15.03 17.77
C PRO A 140 -15.49 -13.77 18.61
N ILE A 141 -16.61 -13.19 19.02
CA ILE A 141 -16.62 -12.07 19.94
C ILE A 141 -16.35 -12.64 21.34
N ALA A 142 -15.27 -12.22 21.93
CA ALA A 142 -14.89 -12.66 23.27
C ALA A 142 -15.69 -11.91 24.33
#